data_889325228f592ec09a5e5e6c4fb8fb6d
#
_entry.id   889325228f592ec09a5e5e6c4fb8fb6d
#
_cell.length_a   1.000
_cell.length_b   1.000
_cell.length_c   1.000
_cell.angle_alpha   90.00
_cell.angle_beta   90.00
_cell.angle_gamma   90.00
#
_symmetry.space_group_name_H-M   'P 1'
#
loop_
_entity.id
_entity.type
_entity.pdbx_description
1 polymer ?
#
loop_
_entity_poly.entity_id
_entity_poly.type
_entity_poly.pdbx_seq_one_letter_code
_entity_poly.pdbx_strand_id
1 'polypeptide(L)'
;MSVFQIITLFNCLPSTVYIKATSGCNLNAQCYNTGPDSYHCGPYGVSWAYWADGGKPGFTGHSQDFEYCLKDKACAEQAVIGYMTKYGSDCNGDGVIDCNDYAAIHQTGPGNCNAAWLAKSEYWARYQLTSCGSGAPSPVGSSGKRMKK
;
A
#
# COMPACT_ATOMS: atom_id res chain seq x y z
N MET A 1 0.85 -19.75 5.12
CA MET A 1 -0.34 -18.90 5.28
C MET A 1 -1.57 -19.79 5.30
N SER A 2 -2.47 -19.59 6.26
CA SER A 2 -3.73 -20.34 6.32
C SER A 2 -4.70 -19.85 5.24
N VAL A 3 -5.69 -20.70 4.89
CA VAL A 3 -6.76 -20.33 3.94
C VAL A 3 -7.49 -19.06 4.44
N PHE A 4 -7.67 -18.95 5.74
CA PHE A 4 -8.32 -17.79 6.36
C PHE A 4 -7.53 -16.49 6.15
N GLN A 5 -6.22 -16.54 6.30
CA GLN A 5 -5.35 -15.38 6.02
C GLN A 5 -5.37 -14.96 4.55
N ILE A 6 -5.42 -15.93 3.65
CA ILE A 6 -5.56 -15.65 2.21
C ILE A 6 -6.87 -14.93 1.92
N ILE A 7 -8.00 -15.41 2.46
CA ILE A 7 -9.31 -14.77 2.29
C ILE A 7 -9.30 -13.35 2.86
N THR A 8 -8.73 -13.15 4.04
CA THR A 8 -8.61 -11.82 4.66
C THR A 8 -7.78 -10.89 3.78
N LEU A 9 -6.65 -11.35 3.28
CA LEU A 9 -5.81 -10.57 2.38
C LEU A 9 -6.56 -10.15 1.12
N PHE A 10 -7.28 -11.08 0.48
CA PHE A 10 -8.09 -10.76 -0.69
C PHE A 10 -9.22 -9.77 -0.39
N ASN A 11 -9.79 -9.80 0.80
CA ASN A 11 -10.79 -8.82 1.23
C ASN A 11 -10.19 -7.43 1.49
N CYS A 12 -8.92 -7.36 1.87
CA CYS A 12 -8.21 -6.10 2.09
C CYS A 12 -7.73 -5.44 0.78
N LEU A 13 -7.36 -6.25 -0.20
CA LEU A 13 -6.70 -5.82 -1.44
C LEU A 13 -7.60 -5.17 -2.50
N PRO A 14 -8.86 -5.61 -2.74
CA PRO A 14 -9.74 -4.91 -3.68
C PRO A 14 -10.14 -3.54 -3.15
N SER A 15 -9.83 -3.30 -1.89
CA SER A 15 -10.11 -2.00 -1.34
C SER A 15 -9.11 -1.00 -1.91
N THR A 16 -9.66 -0.01 -2.51
CA THR A 16 -9.06 1.28 -2.79
C THR A 16 -8.30 1.87 -1.58
N VAL A 17 -8.23 1.16 -0.47
CA VAL A 17 -7.65 1.60 0.80
C VAL A 17 -6.14 1.82 0.70
N TYR A 18 -5.40 0.88 0.10
CA TYR A 18 -3.96 1.05 -0.11
C TYR A 18 -3.65 2.15 -1.13
N ILE A 19 -4.39 2.16 -2.24
CA ILE A 19 -4.25 3.20 -3.25
C ILE A 19 -4.55 4.57 -2.65
N LYS A 20 -5.57 4.67 -1.81
CA LYS A 20 -5.91 5.91 -1.10
C LYS A 20 -4.79 6.34 -0.14
N ALA A 21 -4.28 5.42 0.66
CA ALA A 21 -3.23 5.71 1.62
C ALA A 21 -1.93 6.16 0.95
N THR A 22 -1.57 5.53 -0.17
CA THR A 22 -0.31 5.75 -0.87
C THR A 22 -0.38 6.91 -1.85
N SER A 23 -1.37 6.92 -2.75
CA SER A 23 -1.44 7.86 -3.87
C SER A 23 -2.63 8.82 -3.83
N GLY A 24 -3.41 8.81 -2.75
CA GLY A 24 -4.61 9.65 -2.64
C GLY A 24 -5.69 9.28 -3.66
N CYS A 25 -5.84 7.99 -3.96
CA CYS A 25 -6.80 7.46 -4.94
C CYS A 25 -6.41 7.70 -6.41
N ASN A 26 -5.17 8.03 -6.68
CA ASN A 26 -4.69 8.23 -8.05
C ASN A 26 -4.31 6.90 -8.71
N LEU A 27 -5.23 6.32 -9.48
CA LEU A 27 -4.98 5.09 -10.23
C LEU A 27 -3.94 5.24 -11.35
N ASN A 28 -3.67 6.47 -11.78
CA ASN A 28 -2.69 6.78 -12.82
C ASN A 28 -1.35 7.25 -12.24
N ALA A 29 -1.11 7.00 -10.95
CA ALA A 29 0.14 7.37 -10.31
C ALA A 29 1.34 6.80 -11.06
N GLN A 30 2.31 7.67 -11.33
CA GLN A 30 3.54 7.32 -12.02
C GLN A 30 4.63 6.88 -11.03
N CYS A 31 5.81 6.60 -11.55
CA CYS A 31 6.97 6.36 -10.70
C CYS A 31 7.51 7.69 -10.15
N TYR A 32 8.03 7.66 -8.93
CA TYR A 32 8.55 8.84 -8.24
C TYR A 32 9.70 8.49 -7.29
N ASN A 33 10.54 9.46 -7.01
CA ASN A 33 11.60 9.37 -6.01
C ASN A 33 11.22 10.14 -4.75
N THR A 34 11.50 9.57 -3.60
CA THR A 34 11.37 10.23 -2.29
C THR A 34 12.71 10.47 -1.59
N GLY A 35 13.79 10.09 -2.24
CA GLY A 35 15.16 10.24 -1.73
C GLY A 35 16.14 9.28 -2.41
N PRO A 36 17.41 9.26 -2.01
CA PRO A 36 18.38 8.28 -2.49
C PRO A 36 17.85 6.85 -2.26
N ASP A 37 17.96 6.02 -3.28
CA ASP A 37 17.50 4.62 -3.26
C ASP A 37 16.01 4.40 -2.92
N SER A 38 15.20 5.45 -3.11
CA SER A 38 13.78 5.45 -2.74
C SER A 38 12.87 5.66 -3.96
N TYR A 39 13.04 4.80 -4.98
CA TYR A 39 12.24 4.81 -6.20
C TYR A 39 11.03 3.90 -6.06
N HIS A 40 9.86 4.47 -6.25
CA HIS A 40 8.57 3.80 -6.09
C HIS A 40 7.71 4.00 -7.33
N CYS A 41 6.84 3.05 -7.64
CA CYS A 41 5.99 3.11 -8.83
C CYS A 41 4.53 2.80 -8.54
N GLY A 42 3.68 3.48 -9.25
CA GLY A 42 2.26 3.20 -9.40
C GLY A 42 1.39 3.59 -8.21
N PRO A 43 0.08 3.27 -8.30
CA PRO A 43 -0.91 3.67 -7.29
C PRO A 43 -0.66 3.05 -5.91
N TYR A 44 0.03 1.93 -5.84
CA TYR A 44 0.41 1.28 -4.58
C TYR A 44 1.77 1.75 -4.04
N GLY A 45 2.51 2.58 -4.78
CA GLY A 45 3.79 3.11 -4.36
C GLY A 45 4.83 2.05 -4.04
N VAL A 46 4.98 1.06 -4.89
CA VAL A 46 5.80 -0.13 -4.65
C VAL A 46 7.23 0.10 -5.11
N SER A 47 8.21 -0.27 -4.28
CA SER A 47 9.64 -0.26 -4.62
C SER A 47 10.04 -1.51 -5.38
N TRP A 48 11.21 -1.47 -6.02
CA TRP A 48 11.75 -2.64 -6.72
C TRP A 48 11.96 -3.84 -5.78
N ALA A 49 12.48 -3.61 -4.58
CA ALA A 49 12.69 -4.66 -3.59
C ALA A 49 11.37 -5.32 -3.17
N TYR A 50 10.34 -4.51 -2.96
CA TYR A 50 8.99 -4.98 -2.65
C TYR A 50 8.43 -5.85 -3.79
N TRP A 51 8.52 -5.39 -5.04
CA TRP A 51 8.08 -6.14 -6.21
C TRP A 51 8.86 -7.46 -6.37
N ALA A 52 10.17 -7.42 -6.12
CA ALA A 52 11.02 -8.61 -6.17
C ALA A 52 10.61 -9.64 -5.11
N ASP A 53 10.37 -9.20 -3.89
CA ASP A 53 9.87 -10.05 -2.80
C ASP A 53 8.45 -10.56 -3.04
N GLY A 54 7.65 -9.79 -3.76
CA GLY A 54 6.30 -10.16 -4.19
C GLY A 54 6.25 -11.17 -5.34
N GLY A 55 7.40 -11.67 -5.80
CA GLY A 55 7.50 -12.69 -6.84
C GLY A 55 7.66 -12.16 -8.26
N LYS A 56 7.94 -10.88 -8.43
CA LYS A 56 8.16 -10.23 -9.74
C LYS A 56 7.05 -10.51 -10.76
N PRO A 57 5.76 -10.27 -10.43
CA PRO A 57 4.71 -10.47 -11.42
C PRO A 57 4.98 -9.62 -12.67
N GLY A 58 4.67 -10.17 -13.86
CA GLY A 58 4.94 -9.50 -15.14
C GLY A 58 6.39 -9.50 -15.59
N PHE A 59 7.27 -10.25 -14.92
CA PHE A 59 8.68 -10.31 -15.29
C PHE A 59 8.90 -11.07 -16.61
N THR A 60 9.51 -10.39 -17.58
CA THR A 60 9.85 -10.94 -18.91
C THR A 60 11.35 -10.89 -19.21
N GLY A 61 12.15 -10.31 -18.30
CA GLY A 61 13.59 -10.13 -18.47
C GLY A 61 13.98 -8.74 -18.97
N HIS A 62 13.03 -7.84 -19.15
CA HIS A 62 13.30 -6.46 -19.55
C HIS A 62 13.47 -5.54 -18.33
N SER A 63 14.32 -4.54 -18.46
CA SER A 63 14.60 -3.58 -17.38
C SER A 63 13.39 -2.74 -16.97
N GLN A 64 12.39 -2.62 -17.86
CA GLN A 64 11.18 -1.82 -17.64
C GLN A 64 10.01 -2.60 -17.03
N ASP A 65 10.16 -3.91 -16.84
CA ASP A 65 9.08 -4.78 -16.35
C ASP A 65 8.50 -4.29 -15.01
N PHE A 66 9.37 -3.85 -14.12
CA PHE A 66 8.98 -3.29 -12.83
C PHE A 66 8.02 -2.09 -12.99
N GLU A 67 8.38 -1.12 -13.82
CA GLU A 67 7.55 0.07 -14.02
C GLU A 67 6.23 -0.26 -14.73
N TYR A 68 6.27 -1.11 -15.74
CA TYR A 68 5.07 -1.54 -16.45
C TYR A 68 4.10 -2.27 -15.53
N CYS A 69 4.61 -3.22 -14.74
CA CYS A 69 3.78 -3.96 -13.80
C CYS A 69 3.13 -3.03 -12.77
N LEU A 70 3.92 -2.15 -12.16
CA LEU A 70 3.41 -1.37 -11.03
C LEU A 70 2.51 -0.20 -11.43
N LYS A 71 2.53 0.22 -12.67
CA LYS A 71 1.56 1.18 -13.23
C LYS A 71 0.26 0.49 -13.67
N ASP A 72 0.28 -0.80 -13.89
CA ASP A 72 -0.93 -1.60 -14.11
C ASP A 72 -1.51 -2.07 -12.77
N LYS A 73 -2.77 -1.73 -12.52
CA LYS A 73 -3.42 -2.02 -11.23
C LYS A 73 -3.41 -3.52 -10.91
N ALA A 74 -3.78 -4.36 -11.87
CA ALA A 74 -3.89 -5.80 -11.64
C ALA A 74 -2.53 -6.45 -11.37
N CYS A 75 -1.49 -6.05 -12.11
CA CYS A 75 -0.14 -6.53 -11.88
C CYS A 75 0.42 -6.04 -10.53
N ALA A 76 0.19 -4.77 -10.19
CA ALA A 76 0.60 -4.22 -8.89
C ALA A 76 -0.08 -4.95 -7.72
N GLU A 77 -1.35 -5.30 -7.84
CA GLU A 77 -2.06 -6.10 -6.84
C GLU A 77 -1.41 -7.47 -6.64
N GLN A 78 -0.97 -8.13 -7.71
CA GLN A 78 -0.26 -9.41 -7.61
C GLN A 78 1.06 -9.25 -6.83
N ALA A 79 1.79 -8.16 -7.03
CA ALA A 79 3.00 -7.87 -6.26
C ALA A 79 2.68 -7.69 -4.77
N VAL A 80 1.61 -6.96 -4.45
CA VAL A 80 1.17 -6.77 -3.06
C VAL A 80 0.73 -8.08 -2.43
N ILE A 81 -0.05 -8.90 -3.14
CA ILE A 81 -0.47 -10.23 -2.68
C ILE A 81 0.73 -11.11 -2.37
N GLY A 82 1.69 -11.19 -3.31
CA GLY A 82 2.90 -11.99 -3.14
C GLY A 82 3.73 -11.54 -1.94
N TYR A 83 3.90 -10.23 -1.78
CA TYR A 83 4.62 -9.64 -0.66
C TYR A 83 3.94 -9.94 0.69
N MET A 84 2.63 -9.74 0.77
CA MET A 84 1.87 -9.99 2.00
C MET A 84 1.75 -11.48 2.32
N THR A 85 1.75 -12.35 1.32
CA THR A 85 1.83 -13.79 1.52
C THR A 85 3.14 -14.19 2.20
N LYS A 86 4.24 -13.50 1.85
CA LYS A 86 5.55 -13.74 2.44
C LYS A 86 5.71 -13.13 3.83
N TYR A 87 5.19 -11.93 4.05
CA TYR A 87 5.50 -11.12 5.23
C TYR A 87 4.32 -10.82 6.16
N GLY A 88 3.10 -11.23 5.80
CA GLY A 88 1.92 -10.99 6.63
C GLY A 88 2.09 -11.51 8.06
N SER A 89 1.90 -10.62 9.03
CA SER A 89 2.07 -10.90 10.45
C SER A 89 1.17 -10.00 11.28
N ASP A 90 0.88 -10.42 12.51
CA ASP A 90 0.17 -9.63 13.50
C ASP A 90 1.11 -8.52 14.03
N CYS A 91 0.87 -7.30 13.61
CA CYS A 91 1.70 -6.14 13.93
C CYS A 91 1.37 -5.50 15.27
N ASN A 92 0.11 -5.57 15.67
CA ASN A 92 -0.37 -4.94 16.90
C ASN A 92 -0.45 -5.90 18.10
N GLY A 93 -0.24 -7.21 17.87
CA GLY A 93 -0.24 -8.22 18.93
C GLY A 93 -1.62 -8.60 19.45
N ASP A 94 -2.69 -8.36 18.67
CA ASP A 94 -4.05 -8.68 19.08
C ASP A 94 -4.47 -10.14 18.80
N GLY A 95 -3.60 -10.91 18.15
CA GLY A 95 -3.82 -12.32 17.83
C GLY A 95 -4.53 -12.55 16.50
N VAL A 96 -4.82 -11.49 15.74
CA VAL A 96 -5.49 -11.56 14.42
C VAL A 96 -4.62 -10.85 13.40
N ILE A 97 -4.51 -11.39 12.18
CA ILE A 97 -3.89 -10.70 11.06
C ILE A 97 -5.03 -10.13 10.21
N ASP A 98 -5.16 -8.82 10.19
CA ASP A 98 -6.22 -8.11 9.50
C ASP A 98 -5.72 -7.02 8.54
N CYS A 99 -6.63 -6.21 7.99
CA CYS A 99 -6.28 -5.17 7.04
C CYS A 99 -5.37 -4.09 7.63
N ASN A 100 -5.44 -3.84 8.95
CA ASN A 100 -4.57 -2.87 9.61
C ASN A 100 -3.12 -3.35 9.62
N ASP A 101 -2.91 -4.66 9.87
CA ASP A 101 -1.57 -5.26 9.84
C ASP A 101 -0.97 -5.18 8.44
N TYR A 102 -1.74 -5.56 7.43
CA TYR A 102 -1.28 -5.48 6.04
C TYR A 102 -0.99 -4.03 5.62
N ALA A 103 -1.82 -3.07 6.03
CA ALA A 103 -1.58 -1.65 5.75
C ALA A 103 -0.30 -1.16 6.45
N ALA A 104 -0.07 -1.58 7.68
CA ALA A 104 1.14 -1.26 8.42
C ALA A 104 2.39 -1.83 7.73
N ILE A 105 2.37 -3.11 7.37
CA ILE A 105 3.46 -3.78 6.65
C ILE A 105 3.74 -3.13 5.29
N HIS A 106 2.69 -2.72 4.58
CA HIS A 106 2.83 -2.06 3.28
C HIS A 106 3.68 -0.79 3.37
N GLN A 107 3.49 0.00 4.42
CA GLN A 107 4.19 1.27 4.60
C GLN A 107 5.57 1.11 5.25
N THR A 108 5.70 0.19 6.20
CA THR A 108 6.90 0.11 7.04
C THR A 108 7.86 -1.01 6.65
N GLY A 109 7.37 -1.99 5.90
CA GLY A 109 8.06 -3.24 5.67
C GLY A 109 7.92 -4.22 6.84
N PRO A 110 8.41 -5.46 6.66
CA PRO A 110 8.38 -6.48 7.70
C PRO A 110 9.30 -6.11 8.87
N GLY A 111 8.88 -6.42 10.07
CA GLY A 111 9.66 -6.17 11.29
C GLY A 111 9.56 -4.78 11.89
N ASN A 112 8.95 -3.82 11.18
CA ASN A 112 8.74 -2.44 11.66
C ASN A 112 7.27 -2.03 11.72
N CYS A 113 6.35 -2.93 11.50
CA CYS A 113 4.94 -2.58 11.35
C CYS A 113 4.25 -2.12 12.65
N ASN A 114 4.92 -2.25 13.77
CA ASN A 114 4.48 -1.69 15.07
C ASN A 114 5.17 -0.36 15.41
N ALA A 115 5.84 0.28 14.45
CA ALA A 115 6.56 1.52 14.68
C ALA A 115 5.62 2.65 15.13
N ALA A 116 5.98 3.34 16.22
CA ALA A 116 5.17 4.39 16.82
C ALA A 116 4.89 5.59 15.89
N TRP A 117 5.80 5.88 14.93
CA TRP A 117 5.62 6.97 13.98
C TRP A 117 4.50 6.72 12.97
N LEU A 118 4.18 5.44 12.69
CA LEU A 118 3.17 5.08 11.69
C LEU A 118 1.80 5.70 11.99
N ALA A 119 1.35 5.61 13.22
CA ALA A 119 0.06 6.17 13.66
C ALA A 119 -0.05 7.69 13.46
N LYS A 120 1.09 8.38 13.40
CA LYS A 120 1.17 9.84 13.19
C LYS A 120 1.44 10.23 11.75
N SER A 121 1.60 9.25 10.85
CA SER A 121 1.94 9.49 9.45
C SER A 121 0.71 9.93 8.64
N GLU A 122 0.98 10.69 7.58
CA GLU A 122 -0.06 11.06 6.60
C GLU A 122 -0.63 9.83 5.90
N TYR A 123 0.20 8.82 5.65
CA TYR A 123 -0.24 7.53 5.11
C TYR A 123 -1.35 6.91 5.97
N TRP A 124 -1.12 6.82 7.30
CA TRP A 124 -2.08 6.23 8.22
C TRP A 124 -3.37 7.04 8.33
N ALA A 125 -3.24 8.36 8.33
CA ALA A 125 -4.40 9.26 8.32
C ALA A 125 -5.26 9.05 7.07
N ARG A 126 -4.64 8.90 5.90
CA ARG A 126 -5.35 8.58 4.64
C ARG A 126 -5.96 7.18 4.67
N TYR A 127 -5.25 6.22 5.25
CA TYR A 127 -5.73 4.86 5.40
C TYR A 127 -7.04 4.82 6.22
N GLN A 128 -7.14 5.60 7.28
CA GLN A 128 -8.31 5.65 8.16
C GLN A 128 -9.53 6.34 7.53
N LEU A 129 -9.38 7.05 6.43
CA LEU A 129 -10.51 7.66 5.72
C LEU A 129 -11.35 6.61 5.00
N THR A 130 -12.61 6.93 4.72
CA THR A 130 -13.49 6.06 3.91
C THR A 130 -12.98 5.90 2.49
N SER A 131 -13.40 4.85 1.80
CA SER A 131 -12.92 4.43 0.48
C SER A 131 -12.85 5.56 -0.56
N CYS A 132 -12.04 5.34 -1.60
CA CYS A 132 -12.04 6.16 -2.81
C CYS A 132 -13.40 6.07 -3.50
N GLY A 133 -14.30 6.99 -3.20
CA GLY A 133 -15.57 7.11 -3.91
C GLY A 133 -15.48 8.04 -5.13
N SER A 134 -16.54 8.13 -5.90
CA SER A 134 -16.70 9.16 -6.91
C SER A 134 -16.65 10.55 -6.22
N GLY A 135 -15.59 11.29 -6.41
CA GLY A 135 -15.32 12.49 -5.64
C GLY A 135 -14.28 12.21 -4.55
N ALA A 136 -13.10 11.78 -4.98
CA ALA A 136 -11.97 11.48 -4.09
C ALA A 136 -11.84 12.52 -2.99
N PRO A 137 -11.72 12.09 -1.72
CA PRO A 137 -11.63 13.02 -0.61
C PRO A 137 -10.42 13.91 -0.77
N SER A 138 -10.62 15.17 -0.47
CA SER A 138 -9.52 16.12 -0.38
C SER A 138 -8.48 15.64 0.62
N PRO A 139 -7.21 15.95 0.41
CA PRO A 139 -6.17 15.65 1.39
C PRO A 139 -6.56 16.15 2.78
N VAL A 140 -6.20 15.41 3.80
CA VAL A 140 -6.57 15.68 5.20
C VAL A 140 -6.28 17.14 5.61
N GLY A 141 -5.25 17.76 5.05
CA GLY A 141 -4.89 19.15 5.35
C GLY A 141 -5.88 20.21 4.84
N SER A 142 -6.77 19.88 3.91
CA SER A 142 -7.69 20.87 3.34
C SER A 142 -8.94 21.10 4.18
N SER A 143 -9.32 20.16 5.03
CA SER A 143 -10.49 20.30 5.91
C SER A 143 -10.25 21.23 7.10
N GLY A 144 -9.01 21.41 7.53
CA GLY A 144 -8.67 22.28 8.66
C GLY A 144 -8.86 23.76 8.42
N LYS A 145 -8.91 24.20 7.17
CA LYS A 145 -9.02 25.63 6.83
C LYS A 145 -10.42 26.20 6.95
N ARG A 146 -11.43 25.37 7.05
CA ARG A 146 -12.83 25.82 7.16
C ARG A 146 -13.26 26.15 8.58
N MET A 147 -12.46 25.79 9.55
CA MET A 147 -12.83 25.93 10.97
C MET A 147 -12.50 27.29 11.56
N LYS A 148 -11.95 28.21 10.77
CA LYS A 148 -11.47 29.52 11.26
C LYS A 148 -12.44 30.66 11.05
N LYS A 149 -13.68 30.37 10.74
CA LYS A 149 -14.74 31.38 10.69
C LYS A 149 -15.60 31.29 11.96
#